data_4b61c1936cda124e930b5656c2289f57
#
_entry.id   4b61c1936cda124e930b5656c2289f57
#
_cell.length_a   1.000
_cell.length_b   1.000
_cell.length_c   1.000
_cell.angle_alpha   90.00
_cell.angle_beta   90.00
_cell.angle_gamma   90.00
#
_symmetry.space_group_name_H-M   'P 1'
#
loop_
_entity.id
_entity.type
_entity.pdbx_description
1 polymer ?
#
loop_
_entity_poly.entity_id
_entity_poly.type
_entity_poly.pdbx_seq_one_letter_code
_entity_poly.pdbx_strand_id
1 'polypeptide(L)'
;MEFNIDPYYDDFDEDKNFMRVLFRPGYSVQARELTQLQTILANQIEKFGNHIFKSGSPIVGGKVSLDTKANYVVLAAQYNNLDVDAPQFLNKTVVSYNSSKIIRAKVIAIDTSTANPILILKYLSGERFSESDEIRVYGQEIYAQLRSTLAVGGSYIAKLQEGIY
;
A
#
# COMPACT_ATOMS: atom_id res chain seq x y z
N MET A 1 -12.52 -23.78 -18.03
CA MET A 1 -12.79 -25.24 -17.87
C MET A 1 -13.72 -25.62 -19.01
N GLU A 2 -13.38 -26.62 -19.79
CA GLU A 2 -14.17 -27.03 -20.95
C GLU A 2 -15.16 -28.14 -20.52
N PHE A 3 -16.44 -27.90 -20.73
CA PHE A 3 -17.51 -28.84 -20.38
C PHE A 3 -18.18 -29.50 -21.60
N ASN A 4 -17.62 -29.33 -22.78
CA ASN A 4 -18.10 -29.98 -23.99
C ASN A 4 -17.60 -31.42 -24.10
N ILE A 5 -17.78 -32.19 -23.03
CA ILE A 5 -17.37 -33.59 -22.87
C ILE A 5 -18.50 -34.40 -22.22
N ASP A 6 -18.45 -35.72 -22.40
CA ASP A 6 -19.38 -36.66 -21.71
C ASP A 6 -19.26 -36.47 -20.18
N PRO A 7 -20.36 -36.44 -19.41
CA PRO A 7 -21.77 -36.47 -19.80
C PRO A 7 -22.44 -35.11 -20.01
N TYR A 8 -21.70 -34.01 -19.95
CA TYR A 8 -22.27 -32.66 -19.90
C TYR A 8 -22.60 -32.07 -21.26
N TYR A 9 -21.74 -32.31 -22.27
CA TYR A 9 -21.90 -31.83 -23.65
C TYR A 9 -22.32 -30.37 -23.78
N ASP A 10 -21.71 -29.50 -22.99
CA ASP A 10 -21.96 -28.04 -23.05
C ASP A 10 -21.23 -27.47 -24.27
N ASP A 11 -21.98 -27.20 -25.31
CA ASP A 11 -21.53 -26.62 -26.58
C ASP A 11 -21.75 -25.10 -26.65
N PHE A 12 -21.74 -24.46 -25.50
CA PHE A 12 -21.86 -23.00 -25.44
C PHE A 12 -20.74 -22.35 -26.25
N ASP A 13 -21.13 -21.43 -27.11
CA ASP A 13 -20.25 -20.64 -27.94
C ASP A 13 -20.69 -19.18 -27.86
N GLU A 14 -19.79 -18.31 -27.40
CA GLU A 14 -20.07 -16.90 -27.18
C GLU A 14 -20.43 -16.17 -28.49
N ASP A 15 -19.80 -16.54 -29.59
CA ASP A 15 -20.02 -15.91 -30.91
C ASP A 15 -21.43 -16.15 -31.45
N LYS A 16 -22.10 -17.20 -31.00
CA LYS A 16 -23.50 -17.48 -31.36
C LYS A 16 -24.49 -16.57 -30.64
N ASN A 17 -24.06 -15.83 -29.61
CA ASN A 17 -24.88 -14.86 -28.86
C ASN A 17 -26.20 -15.44 -28.29
N PHE A 18 -26.17 -16.70 -27.82
CA PHE A 18 -27.33 -17.26 -27.14
C PHE A 18 -27.56 -16.60 -25.79
N MET A 19 -28.79 -16.09 -25.60
CA MET A 19 -29.15 -15.37 -24.38
C MET A 19 -29.85 -16.26 -23.33
N ARG A 20 -30.53 -17.30 -23.77
CA ARG A 20 -31.27 -18.22 -22.90
C ARG A 20 -31.55 -19.57 -23.56
N VAL A 21 -31.72 -20.60 -22.76
CA VAL A 21 -32.26 -21.90 -23.18
C VAL A 21 -33.76 -21.86 -22.95
N LEU A 22 -34.54 -22.30 -23.96
CA LEU A 22 -36.00 -22.42 -23.89
C LEU A 22 -36.39 -23.87 -23.80
N PHE A 23 -37.05 -24.23 -22.71
CA PHE A 23 -37.57 -25.58 -22.52
C PHE A 23 -38.96 -25.76 -23.18
N ARG A 24 -39.12 -26.85 -23.89
CA ARG A 24 -40.42 -27.19 -24.51
C ARG A 24 -41.24 -28.01 -23.54
N PRO A 25 -42.49 -27.60 -23.21
CA PRO A 25 -43.37 -28.40 -22.36
C PRO A 25 -43.63 -29.81 -22.93
N GLY A 26 -43.61 -30.81 -22.06
CA GLY A 26 -43.86 -32.20 -22.46
C GLY A 26 -42.63 -32.97 -22.95
N TYR A 27 -41.46 -32.38 -22.96
CA TYR A 27 -40.19 -33.02 -23.32
C TYR A 27 -39.28 -33.10 -22.10
N SER A 28 -38.49 -34.18 -22.03
CA SER A 28 -37.50 -34.34 -20.97
C SER A 28 -36.37 -33.33 -21.10
N VAL A 29 -36.01 -32.72 -19.98
CA VAL A 29 -34.85 -31.82 -19.91
C VAL A 29 -33.57 -32.65 -19.87
N GLN A 30 -32.60 -32.34 -20.71
CA GLN A 30 -31.30 -32.99 -20.76
C GLN A 30 -30.28 -32.27 -19.86
N ALA A 31 -29.30 -33.02 -19.35
CA ALA A 31 -28.20 -32.43 -18.55
C ALA A 31 -27.48 -31.29 -19.29
N ARG A 32 -27.26 -31.45 -20.60
CA ARG A 32 -26.66 -30.44 -21.47
C ARG A 32 -27.39 -29.12 -21.42
N GLU A 33 -28.73 -29.13 -21.45
CA GLU A 33 -29.54 -27.91 -21.44
C GLU A 33 -29.40 -27.14 -20.11
N LEU A 34 -29.31 -27.90 -19.00
CA LEU A 34 -29.10 -27.31 -17.67
C LEU A 34 -27.69 -26.75 -17.51
N THR A 35 -26.67 -27.46 -17.98
CA THR A 35 -25.28 -26.98 -17.93
C THR A 35 -25.11 -25.75 -18.80
N GLN A 36 -25.64 -25.75 -20.01
CA GLN A 36 -25.57 -24.61 -20.93
C GLN A 36 -26.31 -23.39 -20.38
N LEU A 37 -27.44 -23.57 -19.69
CA LEU A 37 -28.12 -22.46 -19.00
C LEU A 37 -27.21 -21.80 -17.96
N GLN A 38 -26.50 -22.59 -17.17
CA GLN A 38 -25.55 -22.07 -16.16
C GLN A 38 -24.39 -21.33 -16.81
N THR A 39 -23.82 -21.86 -17.90
CA THR A 39 -22.72 -21.25 -18.64
C THR A 39 -23.14 -19.91 -19.26
N ILE A 40 -24.34 -19.85 -19.87
CA ILE A 40 -24.89 -18.60 -20.40
C ILE A 40 -25.04 -17.54 -19.31
N LEU A 41 -25.60 -17.90 -18.14
CA LEU A 41 -25.78 -16.97 -17.04
C LEU A 41 -24.45 -16.50 -16.48
N ALA A 42 -23.49 -17.41 -16.30
CA ALA A 42 -22.14 -17.05 -15.84
C ALA A 42 -21.45 -16.06 -16.80
N ASN A 43 -21.53 -16.30 -18.11
CA ASN A 43 -20.98 -15.41 -19.13
C ASN A 43 -21.65 -14.03 -19.11
N GLN A 44 -22.97 -13.96 -18.93
CA GLN A 44 -23.69 -12.69 -18.82
C GLN A 44 -23.25 -11.90 -17.57
N ILE A 45 -23.07 -12.57 -16.43
CA ILE A 45 -22.62 -11.94 -15.20
C ILE A 45 -21.18 -11.45 -15.37
N GLU A 46 -20.32 -12.25 -15.99
CA GLU A 46 -18.92 -11.87 -16.26
C GLU A 46 -18.86 -10.64 -17.16
N LYS A 47 -19.60 -10.61 -18.27
CA LYS A 47 -19.67 -9.43 -19.16
C LYS A 47 -20.16 -8.20 -18.44
N PHE A 48 -21.19 -8.34 -17.62
CA PHE A 48 -21.72 -7.25 -16.81
C PHE A 48 -20.66 -6.74 -15.81
N GLY A 49 -20.00 -7.66 -15.11
CA GLY A 49 -18.93 -7.31 -14.19
C GLY A 49 -17.78 -6.58 -14.88
N ASN A 50 -17.30 -7.09 -16.02
CA ASN A 50 -16.22 -6.49 -16.79
C ASN A 50 -16.58 -5.09 -17.37
N HIS A 51 -17.87 -4.81 -17.56
CA HIS A 51 -18.33 -3.50 -18.00
C HIS A 51 -18.31 -2.45 -16.86
N ILE A 52 -18.57 -2.89 -15.63
CA ILE A 52 -18.66 -1.98 -14.46
C ILE A 52 -17.32 -1.88 -13.73
N PHE A 53 -16.64 -2.99 -13.53
CA PHE A 53 -15.41 -3.07 -12.77
C PHE A 53 -14.20 -3.18 -13.69
N LYS A 54 -13.19 -2.36 -13.42
CA LYS A 54 -11.87 -2.53 -14.05
C LYS A 54 -11.06 -3.53 -13.26
N SER A 55 -10.20 -4.30 -13.94
CA SER A 55 -9.24 -5.18 -13.27
C SER A 55 -8.41 -4.40 -12.24
N GLY A 56 -8.33 -4.92 -11.02
CA GLY A 56 -7.67 -4.25 -9.91
C GLY A 56 -8.53 -3.19 -9.19
N SER A 57 -9.83 -3.07 -9.52
CA SER A 57 -10.72 -2.18 -8.77
C SER A 57 -10.91 -2.69 -7.34
N PRO A 58 -10.78 -1.83 -6.30
CA PRO A 58 -10.93 -2.27 -4.93
C PRO A 58 -12.39 -2.64 -4.64
N ILE A 59 -12.61 -3.82 -4.07
CA ILE A 59 -13.93 -4.30 -3.65
C ILE A 59 -14.27 -3.79 -2.26
N VAL A 60 -13.32 -3.90 -1.32
CA VAL A 60 -13.46 -3.45 0.05
C VAL A 60 -12.13 -2.85 0.52
N GLY A 61 -12.20 -1.69 1.15
CA GLY A 61 -10.98 -1.01 1.65
C GLY A 61 -10.15 -0.38 0.54
N GLY A 62 -8.83 -0.50 0.62
CA GLY A 62 -7.91 0.00 -0.41
C GLY A 62 -7.84 1.52 -0.54
N LYS A 63 -8.34 2.27 0.47
CA LYS A 63 -8.29 3.72 0.45
C LYS A 63 -6.86 4.23 0.48
N VAL A 64 -6.50 5.01 -0.51
CA VAL A 64 -5.23 5.75 -0.51
C VAL A 64 -5.41 7.06 0.23
N SER A 65 -4.56 7.32 1.21
CA SER A 65 -4.50 8.60 1.91
C SER A 65 -3.09 9.17 1.83
N LEU A 66 -3.01 10.49 1.59
CA LEU A 66 -1.75 11.22 1.52
C LEU A 66 -1.62 12.09 2.77
N ASP A 67 -0.55 11.87 3.53
CA ASP A 67 -0.17 12.73 4.65
C ASP A 67 0.90 13.72 4.18
N THR A 68 0.53 14.98 4.10
CA THR A 68 1.39 16.07 3.62
C THR A 68 2.15 16.76 4.75
N LYS A 69 1.96 16.34 6.00
CA LYS A 69 2.62 16.94 7.19
C LYS A 69 3.88 16.19 7.60
N ALA A 70 4.34 15.24 6.78
CA ALA A 70 5.60 14.57 7.01
C ALA A 70 6.78 15.45 6.64
N ASN A 71 7.90 15.26 7.33
CA ASN A 71 9.16 15.90 7.03
C ASN A 71 10.24 14.82 7.01
N TYR A 72 11.36 15.12 6.38
CA TYR A 72 12.52 14.25 6.45
C TYR A 72 13.71 14.98 7.06
N VAL A 73 14.58 14.21 7.69
CA VAL A 73 15.90 14.64 8.10
C VAL A 73 16.92 13.61 7.66
N VAL A 74 18.05 14.09 7.16
CA VAL A 74 19.16 13.23 6.71
C VAL A 74 20.20 13.21 7.80
N LEU A 75 20.55 12.04 8.28
CA LEU A 75 21.59 11.84 9.29
C LEU A 75 22.97 11.84 8.64
N ALA A 76 23.97 12.27 9.40
CA ALA A 76 25.34 11.93 9.08
C ALA A 76 25.54 10.41 9.24
N ALA A 77 26.41 9.83 8.43
CA ALA A 77 26.69 8.40 8.50
C ALA A 77 27.32 8.00 9.85
N GLN A 78 28.05 8.92 10.47
CA GLN A 78 28.74 8.69 11.73
C GLN A 78 28.46 9.83 12.74
N TYR A 79 28.43 9.46 14.01
CA TYR A 79 28.37 10.36 15.15
C TYR A 79 29.46 9.97 16.16
N ASN A 80 30.34 10.89 16.53
CA ASN A 80 31.48 10.63 17.42
C ASN A 80 32.37 9.43 16.96
N ASN A 81 32.64 9.32 15.66
CA ASN A 81 33.40 8.24 15.02
C ASN A 81 32.76 6.85 15.13
N LEU A 82 31.47 6.77 15.46
CA LEU A 82 30.67 5.55 15.46
C LEU A 82 29.64 5.62 14.35
N ASP A 83 29.42 4.51 13.65
CA ASP A 83 28.38 4.42 12.63
C ASP A 83 27.00 4.56 13.26
N VAL A 84 26.13 5.35 12.62
CA VAL A 84 24.78 5.58 13.10
C VAL A 84 23.89 4.42 12.68
N ASP A 85 23.37 3.68 13.66
CA ASP A 85 22.40 2.61 13.43
C ASP A 85 20.97 3.21 13.32
N ALA A 86 20.59 3.59 12.11
CA ALA A 86 19.32 4.25 11.82
C ALA A 86 18.08 3.43 12.22
N PRO A 87 18.00 2.11 12.01
CA PRO A 87 16.91 1.26 12.49
C PRO A 87 16.50 1.48 13.95
N GLN A 88 17.43 1.85 14.81
CA GLN A 88 17.15 2.11 16.23
C GLN A 88 16.22 3.32 16.48
N PHE A 89 16.06 4.20 15.50
CA PHE A 89 15.16 5.37 15.58
C PHE A 89 13.71 5.06 15.18
N LEU A 90 13.45 3.92 14.55
CA LEU A 90 12.13 3.61 14.00
C LEU A 90 11.05 3.58 15.09
N ASN A 91 9.92 4.25 14.81
CA ASN A 91 8.77 4.38 15.70
C ASN A 91 9.04 5.07 17.05
N LYS A 92 10.23 5.63 17.24
CA LYS A 92 10.60 6.35 18.47
C LYS A 92 10.43 7.86 18.32
N THR A 93 10.38 8.53 19.46
CA THR A 93 10.39 10.01 19.52
C THR A 93 11.82 10.47 19.63
N VAL A 94 12.22 11.37 18.77
CA VAL A 94 13.52 12.05 18.81
C VAL A 94 13.36 13.46 19.35
N VAL A 95 14.36 13.93 20.05
CA VAL A 95 14.42 15.25 20.65
C VAL A 95 15.74 15.93 20.26
N SER A 96 15.75 17.24 20.24
CA SER A 96 16.99 18.01 20.08
C SER A 96 17.95 17.73 21.23
N TYR A 97 19.23 17.64 20.93
CA TYR A 97 20.31 17.44 21.88
C TYR A 97 21.34 18.55 21.70
N ASN A 98 21.99 18.97 22.79
CA ASN A 98 22.95 20.10 22.80
C ASN A 98 22.44 21.38 22.12
N SER A 99 21.15 21.64 22.18
CA SER A 99 20.51 22.79 21.57
C SER A 99 19.66 23.56 22.57
N SER A 100 19.60 24.87 22.44
CA SER A 100 18.66 25.70 23.19
C SER A 100 17.19 25.49 22.77
N LYS A 101 16.98 24.88 21.59
CA LYS A 101 15.65 24.58 21.03
C LYS A 101 15.11 23.26 21.58
N ILE A 102 13.89 23.26 22.06
CA ILE A 102 13.20 22.04 22.48
C ILE A 102 12.34 21.55 21.33
N ILE A 103 12.87 20.63 20.55
CA ILE A 103 12.19 20.03 19.39
C ILE A 103 11.87 18.59 19.71
N ARG A 104 10.63 18.17 19.40
CA ARG A 104 10.20 16.77 19.50
C ARG A 104 9.56 16.33 18.21
N ALA A 105 9.97 15.19 17.69
CA ALA A 105 9.40 14.59 16.49
C ALA A 105 9.32 13.08 16.64
N LYS A 106 8.28 12.48 16.07
CA LYS A 106 8.13 11.01 16.01
C LYS A 106 8.65 10.52 14.66
N VAL A 107 9.56 9.58 14.68
CA VAL A 107 10.05 8.88 13.48
C VAL A 107 8.98 7.87 13.04
N ILE A 108 8.60 7.93 11.76
CA ILE A 108 7.55 7.09 11.18
C ILE A 108 8.15 6.03 10.27
N ALA A 109 9.14 6.41 9.48
CA ALA A 109 9.82 5.53 8.55
C ALA A 109 11.30 5.90 8.45
N ILE A 110 12.09 4.99 7.93
CA ILE A 110 13.52 5.17 7.74
C ILE A 110 13.87 4.67 6.34
N ASP A 111 14.70 5.41 5.65
CA ASP A 111 15.31 4.99 4.40
C ASP A 111 16.82 4.86 4.60
N THR A 112 17.33 3.67 4.40
CA THR A 112 18.76 3.32 4.48
C THR A 112 19.36 2.97 3.13
N SER A 113 18.67 3.28 2.05
CA SER A 113 19.14 2.99 0.69
C SER A 113 20.37 3.83 0.29
N THR A 114 20.62 4.91 1.00
CA THR A 114 21.76 5.81 0.77
C THR A 114 22.78 5.72 1.91
N ALA A 115 24.01 6.15 1.65
CA ALA A 115 25.08 6.18 2.65
C ALA A 115 24.73 7.03 3.88
N ASN A 116 23.87 8.02 3.71
CA ASN A 116 23.37 8.85 4.81
C ASN A 116 21.91 8.49 5.05
N PRO A 117 21.56 7.86 6.18
CA PRO A 117 20.20 7.44 6.47
C PRO A 117 19.22 8.63 6.53
N ILE A 118 18.01 8.41 6.04
CA ILE A 118 16.94 9.41 6.06
C ILE A 118 15.87 8.96 7.04
N LEU A 119 15.55 9.83 8.01
CA LEU A 119 14.41 9.62 8.89
C LEU A 119 13.22 10.42 8.40
N ILE A 120 12.09 9.75 8.20
CA ILE A 120 10.82 10.42 7.92
C ILE A 120 10.09 10.59 9.25
N LEU A 121 9.74 11.83 9.58
CA LEU A 121 9.24 12.18 10.89
C LEU A 121 8.06 13.15 10.84
N LYS A 122 7.31 13.18 11.94
CA LYS A 122 6.30 14.18 12.24
C LYS A 122 6.70 14.97 13.47
N TYR A 123 6.73 16.29 13.36
CA TYR A 123 6.94 17.15 14.50
C TYR A 123 5.75 17.07 15.46
N LEU A 124 6.04 16.91 16.74
CA LEU A 124 5.06 16.86 17.83
C LEU A 124 4.99 18.21 18.53
N SER A 125 6.16 18.85 18.76
CA SER A 125 6.26 20.15 19.37
C SER A 125 7.58 20.81 19.03
N GLY A 126 7.61 22.13 19.15
CA GLY A 126 8.79 22.96 18.89
C GLY A 126 8.91 23.40 17.44
N GLU A 127 10.07 23.94 17.13
CA GLU A 127 10.45 24.32 15.77
C GLU A 127 10.87 23.09 14.95
N ARG A 128 11.30 23.32 13.72
CA ARG A 128 11.90 22.27 12.89
C ARG A 128 13.38 22.13 13.20
N PHE A 129 13.90 20.92 13.03
CA PHE A 129 15.34 20.70 13.04
C PHE A 129 16.02 21.52 11.95
N SER A 130 17.25 21.89 12.20
CA SER A 130 18.13 22.60 11.28
C SER A 130 19.31 21.71 10.89
N GLU A 131 20.06 22.15 9.89
CA GLU A 131 21.29 21.47 9.50
C GLU A 131 22.28 21.41 10.68
N SER A 132 23.02 20.34 10.79
CA SER A 132 23.98 20.06 11.86
C SER A 132 23.39 19.95 13.27
N ASP A 133 22.08 20.00 13.46
CA ASP A 133 21.48 19.75 14.76
C ASP A 133 21.80 18.33 15.23
N GLU A 134 22.03 18.20 16.53
CA GLU A 134 22.16 16.90 17.19
C GLU A 134 20.80 16.43 17.71
N ILE A 135 20.52 15.16 17.54
CA ILE A 135 19.27 14.54 17.98
C ILE A 135 19.55 13.36 18.89
N ARG A 136 18.63 13.10 19.80
CA ARG A 136 18.66 11.95 20.70
C ARG A 136 17.28 11.29 20.71
N VAL A 137 17.26 9.97 20.85
CA VAL A 137 16.02 9.25 21.13
C VAL A 137 15.59 9.55 22.56
N TYR A 138 14.32 9.96 22.73
CA TYR A 138 13.78 10.31 24.03
C TYR A 138 13.87 9.14 25.02
N GLY A 139 14.50 9.36 26.16
CA GLY A 139 14.68 8.33 27.18
C GLY A 139 15.73 7.25 26.90
N GLN A 140 16.53 7.41 25.85
CA GLN A 140 17.59 6.46 25.48
C GLN A 140 18.88 7.21 25.13
N GLU A 141 20.01 6.53 25.25
CA GLU A 141 21.33 7.04 24.88
C GLU A 141 21.69 6.69 23.43
N ILE A 142 20.78 7.01 22.53
CA ILE A 142 20.94 6.84 21.08
C ILE A 142 20.97 8.22 20.46
N TYR A 143 22.11 8.55 19.88
CA TYR A 143 22.39 9.89 19.35
C TYR A 143 22.70 9.84 17.87
N ALA A 144 22.41 10.92 17.17
CA ALA A 144 22.86 11.14 15.80
C ALA A 144 22.95 12.65 15.53
N GLN A 145 23.68 13.01 14.48
CA GLN A 145 23.76 14.36 13.99
C GLN A 145 23.15 14.45 12.59
N LEU A 146 22.46 15.53 12.31
CA LEU A 146 21.99 15.83 10.97
C LEU A 146 23.16 16.28 10.09
N ARG A 147 23.06 16.00 8.80
CA ARG A 147 24.06 16.50 7.84
C ARG A 147 24.17 18.04 7.91
N SER A 148 25.34 18.52 7.50
CA SER A 148 25.62 19.97 7.45
C SER A 148 24.98 20.68 6.25
N THR A 149 24.46 19.94 5.27
CA THR A 149 23.84 20.48 4.07
C THR A 149 22.69 19.59 3.60
N LEU A 150 21.61 20.21 3.14
CA LEU A 150 20.40 19.52 2.62
C LEU A 150 19.86 18.46 3.60
N ALA A 151 19.95 18.74 4.90
CA ALA A 151 19.61 17.78 5.93
C ALA A 151 18.11 17.71 6.24
N VAL A 152 17.34 18.72 5.88
CA VAL A 152 15.94 18.83 6.31
C VAL A 152 15.02 19.22 5.14
N GLY A 153 13.81 18.71 5.13
CA GLY A 153 12.83 19.07 4.12
C GLY A 153 11.44 18.50 4.38
N GLY A 154 10.50 18.89 3.52
CA GLY A 154 9.15 18.34 3.52
C GLY A 154 9.11 16.98 2.81
N SER A 155 8.26 16.09 3.28
CA SER A 155 8.01 14.78 2.68
C SER A 155 6.51 14.46 2.66
N TYR A 156 6.14 13.47 1.89
CA TYR A 156 4.78 12.97 1.82
C TYR A 156 4.77 11.48 2.17
N ILE A 157 3.75 11.06 2.91
CA ILE A 157 3.54 9.64 3.22
C ILE A 157 2.24 9.20 2.56
N ALA A 158 2.35 8.35 1.57
CA ALA A 158 1.20 7.63 1.02
C ALA A 158 0.91 6.40 1.90
N LYS A 159 -0.32 6.30 2.38
CA LYS A 159 -0.80 5.13 3.12
C LYS A 159 -1.87 4.45 2.30
N LEU A 160 -1.70 3.17 2.07
CA LEU A 160 -2.70 2.30 1.49
C LEU A 160 -3.38 1.54 2.63
N GLN A 161 -4.70 1.64 2.71
CA GLN A 161 -5.47 0.85 3.65
C GLN A 161 -5.55 -0.59 3.14
N GLU A 162 -5.50 -1.55 4.04
CA GLU A 162 -5.77 -2.95 3.69
C GLU A 162 -7.12 -3.08 2.98
N GLY A 163 -7.16 -3.92 1.96
CA GLY A 163 -8.35 -4.10 1.15
C GLY A 163 -8.29 -5.35 0.28
N ILE A 164 -9.41 -5.67 -0.35
CA ILE A 164 -9.55 -6.74 -1.34
C ILE A 164 -9.62 -6.09 -2.72
N TYR A 165 -8.80 -6.58 -3.64
CA TYR A 165 -8.67 -6.11 -5.01
C TYR A 165 -9.04 -7.19 -6.00
#